data_6a39ec0aa05d2723c99b4475133d6f0b
#
_entry.id   6a39ec0aa05d2723c99b4475133d6f0b
#
_cell.length_a   1.000
_cell.length_b   1.000
_cell.length_c   1.000
_cell.angle_alpha   90.00
_cell.angle_beta   90.00
_cell.angle_gamma   90.00
#
_symmetry.space_group_name_H-M   'P 1'
#
loop_
_entity.id
_entity.type
_entity.pdbx_description
1 polymer ?
#
loop_
_entity_poly.entity_id
_entity_poly.type
_entity_poly.pdbx_seq_one_letter_code
_entity_poly.pdbx_strand_id
1 'polypeptide(L)'
;MSKKPTVLMILDGYGLNSKTEGNAVAEAKTPVMDKLMAECPFVEGYASGMAVGLPDGQMGNSEVGHLNMGAGRIVYQELTRITKEIQDGDFFKNEALLHAVRNAKENGSALHMFGLLSDGGVHSHNTHLYGLLELAKREGLDKVYVHCFLDGRDTPPTSGKGYVQALADKMEEIGVGEIATVMGRYYAMDRDNRWDRVELAYKAMVKGEGVPAACGVCAVQNSYDEGKNDEFVVPAVVQKDGAPVATIQDRDSVIFFNFRPDRAREITRAFCADTFDGFAREKRLDLVYVCFTEYDETIPNKEVAFHKVSITNTFGEFLAANHLTQARIAETEKYAHVTFFFNGGVEEPNEGEDRILVKSPKVATYDLKPEMSAYEVCDKLTESIRSGKYDVIIINFANPDMVGHTGIENAAIQAVEAVDECVGKAVEAVKEVNGQMFICADHGNAEQLVDYETGAPFTAHTTNPVPFILVNYDENYTLREGGCLADIAPTLIEMMGLQQPAEMTGKSLLVSR
;
A
#
# COMPACT_ATOMS: atom_id res chain seq x y z
N MET A 1 15.40 3.35 -40.46
CA MET A 1 14.72 2.06 -40.27
C MET A 1 13.52 2.30 -39.36
N SER A 2 12.38 1.71 -39.65
CA SER A 2 11.23 1.73 -38.73
C SER A 2 11.63 1.11 -37.40
N LYS A 3 11.26 1.72 -36.26
CA LYS A 3 11.50 1.14 -34.93
C LYS A 3 10.68 -0.13 -34.77
N LYS A 4 11.22 -1.09 -34.03
CA LYS A 4 10.52 -2.30 -33.60
C LYS A 4 10.01 -2.07 -32.19
N PRO A 5 8.72 -1.75 -31.99
CA PRO A 5 8.24 -1.40 -30.68
C PRO A 5 8.17 -2.60 -29.73
N THR A 6 8.48 -2.37 -28.45
CA THR A 6 8.15 -3.27 -27.35
C THR A 6 6.86 -2.78 -26.71
N VAL A 7 5.83 -3.61 -26.68
CA VAL A 7 4.51 -3.25 -26.15
C VAL A 7 4.28 -3.96 -24.82
N LEU A 8 3.96 -3.21 -23.77
CA LEU A 8 3.37 -3.73 -22.54
C LEU A 8 1.86 -3.50 -22.61
N MET A 9 1.09 -4.57 -22.65
CA MET A 9 -0.37 -4.52 -22.63
C MET A 9 -0.89 -5.02 -21.28
N ILE A 10 -1.61 -4.16 -20.58
CA ILE A 10 -2.19 -4.43 -19.27
C ILE A 10 -3.70 -4.58 -19.44
N LEU A 11 -4.22 -5.78 -19.14
CA LEU A 11 -5.63 -6.09 -19.11
C LEU A 11 -6.14 -5.93 -17.68
N ASP A 12 -6.53 -4.71 -17.30
CA ASP A 12 -6.87 -4.36 -15.93
C ASP A 12 -7.99 -5.24 -15.36
N GLY A 13 -7.74 -5.87 -14.22
CA GLY A 13 -8.70 -6.75 -13.57
C GLY A 13 -8.92 -8.12 -14.23
N TYR A 14 -8.05 -8.52 -15.18
CA TYR A 14 -8.15 -9.82 -15.86
C TYR A 14 -7.38 -10.90 -15.09
N GLY A 15 -8.02 -11.49 -14.07
CA GLY A 15 -7.43 -12.60 -13.30
C GLY A 15 -7.68 -13.96 -13.93
N LEU A 16 -7.04 -14.97 -13.35
CA LEU A 16 -7.17 -16.38 -13.74
C LEU A 16 -7.81 -17.16 -12.58
N ASN A 17 -8.87 -17.93 -12.88
CA ASN A 17 -9.57 -18.74 -11.89
C ASN A 17 -10.02 -20.06 -12.53
N SER A 18 -9.79 -21.16 -11.84
CA SER A 18 -10.20 -22.48 -12.30
C SER A 18 -11.70 -22.76 -12.16
N LYS A 19 -12.42 -21.95 -11.34
CA LYS A 19 -13.87 -22.03 -11.22
C LYS A 19 -14.54 -21.27 -12.36
N THR A 20 -15.65 -21.79 -12.88
CA THR A 20 -16.41 -21.16 -13.97
C THR A 20 -17.60 -20.35 -13.45
N GLU A 21 -18.18 -20.69 -12.31
CA GLU A 21 -19.30 -19.98 -11.72
C GLU A 21 -18.94 -18.53 -11.39
N GLY A 22 -19.68 -17.56 -11.97
CA GLY A 22 -19.41 -16.13 -11.77
C GLY A 22 -18.04 -15.67 -12.32
N ASN A 23 -17.52 -16.39 -13.30
CA ASN A 23 -16.23 -16.12 -13.92
C ASN A 23 -16.43 -15.60 -15.36
N ALA A 24 -16.53 -14.26 -15.48
CA ALA A 24 -16.74 -13.64 -16.78
C ALA A 24 -15.58 -13.89 -17.77
N VAL A 25 -14.37 -14.11 -17.28
CA VAL A 25 -13.21 -14.44 -18.13
C VAL A 25 -13.36 -15.84 -18.74
N ALA A 26 -13.80 -16.83 -17.96
CA ALA A 26 -14.00 -18.20 -18.45
C ALA A 26 -15.28 -18.36 -19.30
N GLU A 27 -16.30 -17.55 -19.07
CA GLU A 27 -17.58 -17.62 -19.80
C GLU A 27 -17.59 -16.79 -21.09
N ALA A 28 -16.72 -15.78 -21.19
CA ALA A 28 -16.57 -14.95 -22.38
C ALA A 28 -15.99 -15.76 -23.56
N LYS A 29 -16.35 -15.36 -24.77
CA LYS A 29 -15.74 -15.88 -25.99
C LYS A 29 -14.44 -15.12 -26.25
N THR A 30 -13.32 -15.73 -25.91
CA THR A 30 -11.98 -15.14 -25.97
C THR A 30 -11.03 -15.90 -26.90
N PRO A 31 -11.39 -16.08 -28.18
CA PRO A 31 -10.60 -16.92 -29.08
C PRO A 31 -9.16 -16.44 -29.29
N VAL A 32 -8.90 -15.13 -29.09
CA VAL A 32 -7.55 -14.59 -29.23
C VAL A 32 -6.72 -14.92 -27.98
N MET A 33 -7.23 -14.64 -26.79
CA MET A 33 -6.53 -14.93 -25.53
C MET A 33 -6.35 -16.44 -25.36
N ASP A 34 -7.36 -17.26 -25.69
CA ASP A 34 -7.27 -18.73 -25.66
C ASP A 34 -6.11 -19.23 -26.55
N LYS A 35 -6.01 -18.68 -27.75
CA LYS A 35 -4.94 -19.02 -28.69
C LYS A 35 -3.57 -18.57 -28.18
N LEU A 36 -3.48 -17.35 -27.65
CA LEU A 36 -2.22 -16.81 -27.12
C LEU A 36 -1.72 -17.63 -25.93
N MET A 37 -2.58 -18.00 -24.99
CA MET A 37 -2.22 -18.84 -23.85
C MET A 37 -1.84 -20.26 -24.27
N ALA A 38 -2.38 -20.79 -25.36
CA ALA A 38 -2.07 -22.13 -25.86
C ALA A 38 -0.79 -22.19 -26.73
N GLU A 39 -0.50 -21.16 -27.53
CA GLU A 39 0.56 -21.17 -28.53
C GLU A 39 1.80 -20.34 -28.15
N CYS A 40 1.66 -19.34 -27.28
CA CYS A 40 2.77 -18.48 -26.83
C CYS A 40 3.32 -18.93 -25.47
N PRO A 41 4.55 -18.54 -25.09
CA PRO A 41 5.01 -18.68 -23.70
C PRO A 41 4.05 -17.99 -22.75
N PHE A 42 3.45 -18.75 -21.85
CA PHE A 42 2.45 -18.33 -20.89
C PHE A 42 2.77 -18.90 -19.51
N VAL A 43 2.66 -18.07 -18.47
CA VAL A 43 2.72 -18.46 -17.06
C VAL A 43 1.75 -17.61 -16.24
N GLU A 44 1.42 -18.09 -15.05
CA GLU A 44 0.70 -17.32 -14.05
C GLU A 44 1.64 -16.38 -13.30
N GLY A 45 1.20 -15.12 -13.09
CA GLY A 45 1.91 -14.11 -12.32
C GLY A 45 1.22 -13.77 -11.01
N TYR A 46 2.00 -13.48 -9.97
CA TYR A 46 1.46 -13.04 -8.68
C TYR A 46 1.23 -11.53 -8.68
N ALA A 47 -0.01 -11.13 -8.34
CA ALA A 47 -0.47 -9.74 -8.35
C ALA A 47 -1.14 -9.31 -7.04
N SER A 48 -0.91 -10.03 -5.92
CA SER A 48 -1.53 -9.78 -4.62
C SER A 48 -0.58 -10.04 -3.47
N GLY A 49 -0.95 -9.60 -2.27
CA GLY A 49 -0.20 -9.84 -1.04
C GLY A 49 1.26 -9.40 -1.12
N MET A 50 2.14 -10.16 -0.50
CA MET A 50 3.58 -9.84 -0.40
C MET A 50 4.28 -9.69 -1.76
N ALA A 51 3.77 -10.34 -2.81
CA ALA A 51 4.33 -10.24 -4.16
C ALA A 51 4.20 -8.85 -4.78
N VAL A 52 3.33 -8.00 -4.23
CA VAL A 52 3.16 -6.60 -4.64
C VAL A 52 3.34 -5.61 -3.49
N GLY A 53 3.90 -6.05 -2.37
CA GLY A 53 4.21 -5.20 -1.22
C GLY A 53 3.02 -4.89 -0.30
N LEU A 54 1.95 -5.68 -0.39
CA LEU A 54 0.78 -5.66 0.49
C LEU A 54 0.88 -6.76 1.56
N PRO A 55 0.12 -6.68 2.66
CA PRO A 55 -0.01 -7.78 3.61
C PRO A 55 -0.40 -9.10 2.93
N ASP A 56 0.03 -10.21 3.50
CA ASP A 56 -0.31 -11.54 3.00
C ASP A 56 -1.83 -11.73 2.93
N GLY A 57 -2.32 -12.33 1.84
CA GLY A 57 -3.75 -12.51 1.60
C GLY A 57 -4.53 -11.27 1.20
N GLN A 58 -3.91 -10.09 1.14
CA GLN A 58 -4.58 -8.88 0.65
C GLN A 58 -4.60 -8.84 -0.88
N MET A 59 -5.80 -8.55 -1.44
CA MET A 59 -5.97 -8.38 -2.89
C MET A 59 -5.14 -7.21 -3.42
N GLY A 60 -4.62 -7.36 -4.64
CA GLY A 60 -3.97 -6.28 -5.38
C GLY A 60 -4.94 -5.17 -5.78
N ASN A 61 -4.40 -4.10 -6.33
CA ASN A 61 -5.15 -3.01 -6.93
C ASN A 61 -4.32 -2.33 -8.01
N SER A 62 -4.99 -1.51 -8.85
CA SER A 62 -4.33 -0.90 -10.01
C SER A 62 -3.20 0.05 -9.63
N GLU A 63 -3.33 0.80 -8.53
CA GLU A 63 -2.27 1.72 -8.07
C GLU A 63 -0.99 0.95 -7.74
N VAL A 64 -1.12 -0.05 -6.86
CA VAL A 64 0.01 -0.90 -6.42
C VAL A 64 0.55 -1.72 -7.59
N GLY A 65 -0.31 -2.29 -8.44
CA GLY A 65 0.10 -3.10 -9.58
C GLY A 65 0.96 -2.30 -10.56
N HIS A 66 0.48 -1.14 -11.02
CA HIS A 66 1.21 -0.28 -11.95
C HIS A 66 2.49 0.30 -11.34
N LEU A 67 2.46 0.63 -10.03
CA LEU A 67 3.64 1.08 -9.31
C LEU A 67 4.76 0.01 -9.32
N ASN A 68 4.43 -1.25 -9.00
CA ASN A 68 5.40 -2.33 -9.00
C ASN A 68 5.94 -2.62 -10.41
N MET A 69 5.07 -2.62 -11.44
CA MET A 69 5.48 -2.78 -12.83
C MET A 69 6.46 -1.69 -13.26
N GLY A 70 6.13 -0.44 -13.01
CA GLY A 70 6.97 0.70 -13.39
C GLY A 70 8.26 0.82 -12.58
N ALA A 71 8.25 0.44 -11.32
CA ALA A 71 9.42 0.47 -10.45
C ALA A 71 10.40 -0.71 -10.71
N GLY A 72 9.96 -1.80 -11.33
CA GLY A 72 10.76 -3.01 -11.53
C GLY A 72 11.25 -3.64 -10.21
N ARG A 73 10.50 -3.42 -9.13
CA ARG A 73 10.77 -3.92 -7.78
C ARG A 73 9.49 -3.98 -6.97
N ILE A 74 9.48 -4.82 -5.93
CA ILE A 74 8.36 -4.83 -4.98
C ILE A 74 8.43 -3.53 -4.15
N VAL A 75 7.39 -2.70 -4.26
CA VAL A 75 7.24 -1.47 -3.48
C VAL A 75 6.33 -1.77 -2.29
N TYR A 76 6.95 -1.99 -1.14
CA TYR A 76 6.20 -2.31 0.08
C TYR A 76 5.43 -1.09 0.60
N GLN A 77 4.13 -1.27 0.87
CA GLN A 77 3.35 -0.30 1.64
C GLN A 77 3.89 -0.19 3.06
N GLU A 78 3.70 0.95 3.73
CA GLU A 78 4.31 1.23 5.03
C GLU A 78 4.05 0.11 6.08
N LEU A 79 2.81 -0.37 6.16
CA LEU A 79 2.45 -1.49 7.04
C LEU A 79 3.33 -2.72 6.77
N THR A 80 3.40 -3.12 5.52
CA THR A 80 4.13 -4.32 5.10
C THR A 80 5.64 -4.13 5.24
N ARG A 81 6.14 -2.93 4.89
CA ARG A 81 7.56 -2.58 5.01
C ARG A 81 8.04 -2.72 6.46
N ILE A 82 7.34 -2.06 7.40
CA ILE A 82 7.72 -2.09 8.82
C ILE A 82 7.59 -3.50 9.38
N THR A 83 6.51 -4.22 9.04
CA THR A 83 6.33 -5.62 9.45
C THR A 83 7.49 -6.50 8.95
N LYS A 84 7.88 -6.32 7.68
CA LYS A 84 9.02 -7.06 7.10
C LYS A 84 10.34 -6.70 7.78
N GLU A 85 10.61 -5.44 8.08
CA GLU A 85 11.82 -5.03 8.80
C GLU A 85 11.90 -5.64 10.20
N ILE A 86 10.75 -5.84 10.89
CA ILE A 86 10.71 -6.58 12.17
C ILE A 86 11.08 -8.03 11.95
N GLN A 87 10.51 -8.68 10.94
CA GLN A 87 10.76 -10.11 10.63
C GLN A 87 12.21 -10.36 10.22
N ASP A 88 12.79 -9.49 9.39
CA ASP A 88 14.17 -9.58 8.91
C ASP A 88 15.19 -9.16 9.99
N GLY A 89 14.76 -8.46 11.04
CA GLY A 89 15.60 -7.96 12.12
C GLY A 89 16.22 -6.58 11.88
N ASP A 90 15.96 -5.93 10.77
CA ASP A 90 16.49 -4.60 10.45
C ASP A 90 15.82 -3.50 11.29
N PHE A 91 14.57 -3.69 11.67
CA PHE A 91 13.86 -2.83 12.63
C PHE A 91 14.68 -2.58 13.90
N PHE A 92 15.37 -3.61 14.42
CA PHE A 92 16.17 -3.53 15.64
C PHE A 92 17.53 -2.85 15.45
N LYS A 93 17.85 -2.44 14.24
CA LYS A 93 19.05 -1.68 13.86
C LYS A 93 18.70 -0.25 13.45
N ASN A 94 17.44 0.14 13.50
CA ASN A 94 16.98 1.48 13.10
C ASN A 94 17.56 2.53 14.04
N GLU A 95 18.37 3.45 13.49
CA GLU A 95 19.14 4.40 14.30
C GLU A 95 18.26 5.37 15.10
N ALA A 96 17.13 5.83 14.57
CA ALA A 96 16.23 6.73 15.30
C ALA A 96 15.56 6.01 16.48
N LEU A 97 15.12 4.77 16.29
CA LEU A 97 14.54 3.95 17.35
C LEU A 97 15.60 3.65 18.43
N LEU A 98 16.81 3.26 18.01
CA LEU A 98 17.92 3.02 18.93
C LEU A 98 18.33 4.29 19.69
N HIS A 99 18.30 5.46 19.02
CA HIS A 99 18.61 6.74 19.69
C HIS A 99 17.60 7.02 20.83
N ALA A 100 16.30 6.85 20.60
CA ALA A 100 15.28 7.00 21.64
C ALA A 100 15.54 6.07 22.84
N VAL A 101 15.83 4.81 22.57
CA VAL A 101 16.10 3.80 23.60
C VAL A 101 17.39 4.12 24.38
N ARG A 102 18.47 4.47 23.69
CA ARG A 102 19.77 4.84 24.31
C ARG A 102 19.66 6.10 25.15
N ASN A 103 18.95 7.12 24.66
CA ASN A 103 18.71 8.35 25.42
C ASN A 103 18.02 8.05 26.76
N ALA A 104 16.94 7.25 26.76
CA ALA A 104 16.26 6.85 27.99
C ALA A 104 17.19 6.10 28.94
N LYS A 105 18.00 5.17 28.42
CA LYS A 105 18.95 4.39 29.20
C LYS A 105 20.04 5.25 29.82
N GLU A 106 20.68 6.09 29.03
CA GLU A 106 21.81 6.93 29.46
C GLU A 106 21.39 8.00 30.49
N ASN A 107 20.19 8.55 30.35
CA ASN A 107 19.65 9.52 31.28
C ASN A 107 18.94 8.90 32.49
N GLY A 108 18.75 7.56 32.50
CA GLY A 108 17.94 6.89 33.51
C GLY A 108 16.47 7.34 33.49
N SER A 109 16.03 7.91 32.37
CA SER A 109 14.69 8.41 32.11
C SER A 109 13.77 7.31 31.51
N ALA A 110 12.58 7.66 31.08
CA ALA A 110 11.61 6.71 30.56
C ALA A 110 11.55 6.70 29.03
N LEU A 111 11.16 5.55 28.48
CA LEU A 111 10.70 5.41 27.12
C LEU A 111 9.17 5.32 27.11
N HIS A 112 8.53 6.26 26.44
CA HIS A 112 7.09 6.29 26.21
C HIS A 112 6.77 5.92 24.78
N MET A 113 5.80 5.05 24.58
CA MET A 113 5.31 4.64 23.26
C MET A 113 3.82 4.96 23.18
N PHE A 114 3.37 5.59 22.11
CA PHE A 114 1.95 5.78 21.89
C PHE A 114 1.55 5.65 20.42
N GLY A 115 0.30 5.36 20.19
CA GLY A 115 -0.30 5.16 18.89
C GLY A 115 -1.59 4.36 18.95
N LEU A 116 -2.20 4.16 17.79
CA LEU A 116 -3.46 3.42 17.68
C LEU A 116 -3.22 1.93 17.92
N LEU A 117 -3.85 1.40 18.96
CA LEU A 117 -3.71 0.00 19.37
C LEU A 117 -4.81 -0.87 18.74
N SER A 118 -4.57 -1.36 17.56
CA SER A 118 -5.42 -2.33 16.85
C SER A 118 -4.63 -3.08 15.78
N ASP A 119 -5.25 -4.07 15.16
CA ASP A 119 -4.75 -4.80 13.98
C ASP A 119 -5.39 -4.31 12.68
N GLY A 120 -6.12 -3.20 12.72
CA GLY A 120 -6.81 -2.64 11.55
C GLY A 120 -5.90 -2.23 10.40
N GLY A 121 -4.62 -1.95 10.68
CA GLY A 121 -3.59 -1.72 9.66
C GLY A 121 -3.73 -0.44 8.83
N VAL A 122 -4.63 0.49 9.22
CA VAL A 122 -4.87 1.75 8.50
C VAL A 122 -3.92 2.85 8.96
N HIS A 123 -3.71 3.00 10.25
CA HIS A 123 -2.85 4.02 10.85
C HIS A 123 -1.61 3.45 11.53
N SER A 124 -1.72 2.23 12.03
CA SER A 124 -0.74 1.53 12.83
C SER A 124 -1.02 0.03 12.80
N HIS A 125 -0.17 -0.75 13.43
CA HIS A 125 -0.46 -2.16 13.71
C HIS A 125 0.12 -2.55 15.07
N ASN A 126 -0.63 -3.32 15.86
CA ASN A 126 -0.21 -3.73 17.21
C ASN A 126 1.11 -4.53 17.23
N THR A 127 1.40 -5.30 16.17
CA THR A 127 2.68 -6.05 16.07
C THR A 127 3.89 -5.12 15.99
N HIS A 128 3.74 -3.88 15.49
CA HIS A 128 4.81 -2.89 15.48
C HIS A 128 5.13 -2.38 16.89
N LEU A 129 4.10 -2.19 17.73
CA LEU A 129 4.29 -1.90 19.15
C LEU A 129 4.98 -3.06 19.88
N TYR A 130 4.63 -4.31 19.55
CA TYR A 130 5.30 -5.47 20.12
C TYR A 130 6.79 -5.53 19.73
N GLY A 131 7.11 -5.15 18.48
CA GLY A 131 8.50 -4.97 18.04
C GLY A 131 9.26 -3.90 18.83
N LEU A 132 8.60 -2.78 19.19
CA LEU A 132 9.21 -1.74 20.05
C LEU A 132 9.45 -2.23 21.47
N LEU A 133 8.52 -3.00 22.07
CA LEU A 133 8.72 -3.62 23.37
C LEU A 133 9.90 -4.61 23.36
N GLU A 134 9.99 -5.41 22.32
CA GLU A 134 11.12 -6.31 22.11
C GLU A 134 12.45 -5.55 22.01
N LEU A 135 12.48 -4.43 21.25
CA LEU A 135 13.64 -3.55 21.14
C LEU A 135 14.06 -3.02 22.52
N ALA A 136 13.10 -2.48 23.27
CA ALA A 136 13.35 -1.97 24.62
C ALA A 136 13.93 -3.06 25.56
N LYS A 137 13.40 -4.29 25.48
CA LYS A 137 13.89 -5.43 26.24
C LYS A 137 15.31 -5.83 25.84
N ARG A 138 15.59 -5.92 24.53
CA ARG A 138 16.94 -6.25 24.03
C ARG A 138 17.99 -5.24 24.49
N GLU A 139 17.64 -3.97 24.54
CA GLU A 139 18.51 -2.90 25.00
C GLU A 139 18.57 -2.77 26.54
N GLY A 140 17.76 -3.54 27.27
CA GLY A 140 17.77 -3.61 28.74
C GLY A 140 17.18 -2.38 29.41
N LEU A 141 16.07 -1.83 28.87
CA LEU A 141 15.28 -0.79 29.54
C LEU A 141 14.30 -1.41 30.54
N ASP A 142 14.13 -0.72 31.67
CA ASP A 142 13.14 -1.08 32.69
C ASP A 142 11.96 -0.10 32.74
N LYS A 143 12.18 1.19 32.43
CA LYS A 143 11.16 2.24 32.44
C LYS A 143 10.54 2.40 31.07
N VAL A 144 9.57 1.57 30.74
CA VAL A 144 8.90 1.54 29.45
C VAL A 144 7.39 1.65 29.66
N TYR A 145 6.76 2.65 29.06
CA TYR A 145 5.35 2.94 29.25
C TYR A 145 4.61 3.09 27.94
N VAL A 146 3.38 2.58 27.89
CA VAL A 146 2.53 2.66 26.69
C VAL A 146 1.27 3.48 26.99
N HIS A 147 0.99 4.42 26.09
CA HIS A 147 -0.24 5.19 26.05
C HIS A 147 -1.09 4.67 24.89
N CYS A 148 -2.16 3.94 25.20
CA CYS A 148 -2.98 3.25 24.23
C CYS A 148 -4.03 4.19 23.63
N PHE A 149 -4.02 4.38 22.29
CA PHE A 149 -5.12 5.02 21.58
C PHE A 149 -6.03 3.91 21.03
N LEU A 150 -7.34 3.98 21.29
CA LEU A 150 -8.30 2.97 20.89
C LEU A 150 -8.99 3.35 19.59
N ASP A 151 -9.29 2.35 18.77
CA ASP A 151 -9.75 2.48 17.40
C ASP A 151 -11.28 2.65 17.29
N GLY A 152 -12.01 1.60 17.14
CA GLY A 152 -13.46 1.58 16.98
C GLY A 152 -14.01 2.12 15.65
N ARG A 153 -13.12 2.41 14.67
CA ARG A 153 -13.45 2.81 13.29
C ARG A 153 -12.96 1.82 12.25
N ASP A 154 -11.67 1.50 12.33
CA ASP A 154 -11.02 0.57 11.40
C ASP A 154 -11.16 -0.87 11.92
N THR A 155 -11.60 -1.03 13.16
CA THR A 155 -11.94 -2.28 13.84
C THR A 155 -13.30 -2.16 14.54
N PRO A 156 -13.92 -3.28 14.96
CA PRO A 156 -15.22 -3.25 15.62
C PRO A 156 -15.24 -2.31 16.85
N PRO A 157 -16.35 -1.57 17.10
CA PRO A 157 -16.39 -0.47 18.05
C PRO A 157 -16.11 -0.82 19.52
N THR A 158 -16.10 -2.11 19.88
CA THR A 158 -15.88 -2.61 21.24
C THR A 158 -14.79 -3.69 21.29
N SER A 159 -13.87 -3.68 20.33
CA SER A 159 -12.73 -4.62 20.27
C SER A 159 -11.52 -4.17 21.09
N GLY A 160 -11.47 -2.89 21.47
CA GLY A 160 -10.33 -2.26 22.15
C GLY A 160 -9.95 -2.93 23.48
N LYS A 161 -10.93 -3.43 24.23
CA LYS A 161 -10.67 -4.18 25.46
C LYS A 161 -9.80 -5.41 25.20
N GLY A 162 -10.07 -6.13 24.10
CA GLY A 162 -9.28 -7.29 23.69
C GLY A 162 -7.85 -6.91 23.30
N TYR A 163 -7.66 -5.81 22.59
CA TYR A 163 -6.32 -5.33 22.22
C TYR A 163 -5.50 -4.86 23.43
N VAL A 164 -6.13 -4.18 24.40
CA VAL A 164 -5.45 -3.75 25.64
C VAL A 164 -5.07 -4.97 26.48
N GLN A 165 -5.92 -6.00 26.55
CA GLN A 165 -5.59 -7.25 27.23
C GLN A 165 -4.42 -7.97 26.54
N ALA A 166 -4.48 -8.12 25.20
CA ALA A 166 -3.41 -8.75 24.43
C ALA A 166 -2.07 -8.00 24.59
N LEU A 167 -2.11 -6.67 24.69
CA LEU A 167 -0.91 -5.88 24.97
C LEU A 167 -0.36 -6.18 26.39
N ALA A 168 -1.22 -6.23 27.41
CA ALA A 168 -0.80 -6.56 28.77
C ALA A 168 -0.16 -7.95 28.85
N ASP A 169 -0.78 -8.95 28.20
CA ASP A 169 -0.26 -10.32 28.12
C ASP A 169 1.11 -10.34 27.38
N LYS A 170 1.25 -9.56 26.31
CA LYS A 170 2.50 -9.46 25.55
C LYS A 170 3.61 -8.76 26.35
N MET A 171 3.29 -7.74 27.14
CA MET A 171 4.24 -7.10 28.05
C MET A 171 4.74 -8.08 29.14
N GLU A 172 3.85 -8.89 29.67
CA GLU A 172 4.22 -9.95 30.62
C GLU A 172 5.12 -11.01 29.97
N GLU A 173 4.79 -11.47 28.75
CA GLU A 173 5.59 -12.42 27.96
C GLU A 173 7.01 -11.91 27.70
N ILE A 174 7.14 -10.65 27.23
CA ILE A 174 8.44 -10.03 26.92
C ILE A 174 9.18 -9.65 28.22
N GLY A 175 8.44 -9.37 29.27
CA GLY A 175 8.98 -8.97 30.57
C GLY A 175 9.45 -7.51 30.62
N VAL A 176 8.75 -6.60 29.91
CA VAL A 176 8.98 -5.15 29.94
C VAL A 176 7.71 -4.40 29.53
N GLY A 177 7.50 -3.22 30.11
CA GLY A 177 6.44 -2.29 29.77
C GLY A 177 5.27 -2.30 30.76
N GLU A 178 4.67 -1.13 30.93
CA GLU A 178 3.42 -0.91 31.69
C GLU A 178 2.50 0.02 30.90
N ILE A 179 1.18 -0.19 31.00
CA ILE A 179 0.20 0.72 30.41
C ILE A 179 0.00 1.92 31.32
N ALA A 180 0.28 3.12 30.83
CA ALA A 180 0.16 4.36 31.58
C ALA A 180 -1.18 5.08 31.36
N THR A 181 -1.67 5.15 30.11
CA THR A 181 -2.95 5.78 29.79
C THR A 181 -3.70 5.00 28.70
N VAL A 182 -5.03 5.15 28.69
CA VAL A 182 -5.91 4.62 27.65
C VAL A 182 -6.90 5.69 27.23
N MET A 183 -7.07 5.92 25.93
CA MET A 183 -7.97 6.95 25.40
C MET A 183 -8.44 6.62 23.99
N GLY A 184 -9.60 7.09 23.61
CA GLY A 184 -10.12 6.92 22.25
C GLY A 184 -9.42 7.82 21.23
N ARG A 185 -9.36 7.37 19.99
CA ARG A 185 -8.79 8.14 18.86
C ARG A 185 -9.47 9.49 18.63
N TYR A 186 -10.70 9.67 19.09
CA TYR A 186 -11.44 10.93 19.05
C TYR A 186 -10.66 12.07 19.73
N TYR A 187 -9.91 11.77 20.78
CA TYR A 187 -9.10 12.72 21.55
C TYR A 187 -7.65 12.78 21.05
N ALA A 188 -7.01 11.65 20.88
CA ALA A 188 -5.58 11.56 20.61
C ALA A 188 -5.21 11.67 19.13
N MET A 189 -6.18 11.51 18.23
CA MET A 189 -5.96 11.45 16.78
C MET A 189 -6.91 12.36 16.01
N ASP A 190 -7.13 13.57 16.54
CA ASP A 190 -7.86 14.61 15.80
C ASP A 190 -7.07 15.08 14.57
N ARG A 191 -7.77 15.60 13.56
CA ARG A 191 -7.20 16.21 12.35
C ARG A 191 -7.94 17.46 11.89
N ASP A 192 -8.85 17.95 12.71
CA ASP A 192 -9.74 19.05 12.39
C ASP A 192 -9.47 20.29 13.27
N ASN A 193 -8.25 20.34 13.89
CA ASN A 193 -7.80 21.40 14.82
C ASN A 193 -8.73 21.58 16.04
N ARG A 194 -9.31 20.48 16.50
CA ARG A 194 -10.09 20.44 17.74
C ARG A 194 -9.14 20.29 18.93
N TRP A 195 -8.43 21.38 19.21
CA TRP A 195 -7.42 21.43 20.25
C TRP A 195 -7.98 21.14 21.65
N ASP A 196 -9.26 21.41 21.87
CA ASP A 196 -9.99 21.02 23.08
C ASP A 196 -9.97 19.49 23.34
N ARG A 197 -9.94 18.67 22.28
CA ARG A 197 -9.80 17.21 22.37
C ARG A 197 -8.35 16.79 22.58
N VAL A 198 -7.45 17.35 21.78
CA VAL A 198 -6.02 17.03 21.82
C VAL A 198 -5.41 17.41 23.18
N GLU A 199 -5.88 18.51 23.79
CA GLU A 199 -5.45 18.96 25.12
C GLU A 199 -5.73 17.90 26.19
N LEU A 200 -6.90 17.25 26.16
CA LEU A 200 -7.24 16.21 27.14
C LEU A 200 -6.29 15.01 27.03
N ALA A 201 -5.98 14.58 25.79
CA ALA A 201 -5.02 13.51 25.54
C ALA A 201 -3.60 13.91 26.04
N TYR A 202 -3.15 15.12 25.69
CA TYR A 202 -1.86 15.65 26.11
C TYR A 202 -1.75 15.72 27.64
N LYS A 203 -2.76 16.28 28.32
CA LYS A 203 -2.78 16.39 29.78
C LYS A 203 -2.75 15.04 30.50
N ALA A 204 -3.46 14.03 29.95
CA ALA A 204 -3.42 12.68 30.49
C ALA A 204 -2.00 12.10 30.43
N MET A 205 -1.29 12.29 29.32
CA MET A 205 0.06 11.76 29.13
C MET A 205 1.15 12.56 29.88
N VAL A 206 1.02 13.88 29.98
CA VAL A 206 2.07 14.75 30.53
C VAL A 206 1.82 15.09 32.01
N LYS A 207 0.56 15.31 32.41
CA LYS A 207 0.21 15.74 33.75
C LYS A 207 -0.45 14.67 34.61
N GLY A 208 -0.83 13.54 34.02
CA GLY A 208 -1.61 12.52 34.69
C GLY A 208 -3.05 12.98 35.01
N GLU A 209 -3.55 13.96 34.26
CA GLU A 209 -4.91 14.48 34.39
C GLU A 209 -5.88 13.72 33.49
N GLY A 210 -6.75 12.92 34.08
CA GLY A 210 -7.72 12.12 33.34
C GLY A 210 -8.59 11.29 34.27
N VAL A 211 -9.42 10.42 33.69
CA VAL A 211 -10.25 9.51 34.48
C VAL A 211 -9.34 8.48 35.17
N PRO A 212 -9.35 8.34 36.48
CA PRO A 212 -8.49 7.37 37.17
C PRO A 212 -8.96 5.94 36.86
N ALA A 213 -8.02 5.03 36.62
CA ALA A 213 -8.30 3.62 36.38
C ALA A 213 -7.27 2.74 37.11
N ALA A 214 -7.70 1.61 37.61
CA ALA A 214 -6.83 0.64 38.30
C ALA A 214 -5.93 -0.16 37.34
N CYS A 215 -6.34 -0.30 36.07
CA CYS A 215 -5.56 -0.96 35.02
C CYS A 215 -6.05 -0.51 33.63
N GLY A 216 -5.27 -0.76 32.58
CA GLY A 216 -5.64 -0.42 31.22
C GLY A 216 -6.95 -1.08 30.76
N VAL A 217 -7.11 -2.37 31.02
CA VAL A 217 -8.35 -3.12 30.71
C VAL A 217 -9.54 -2.58 31.51
N CYS A 218 -9.30 -2.21 32.78
CA CYS A 218 -10.32 -1.59 33.65
C CYS A 218 -10.80 -0.27 33.06
N ALA A 219 -9.91 0.56 32.52
CA ALA A 219 -10.26 1.84 31.90
C ALA A 219 -11.24 1.65 30.74
N VAL A 220 -11.00 0.65 29.87
CA VAL A 220 -11.88 0.34 28.74
C VAL A 220 -13.23 -0.19 29.23
N GLN A 221 -13.24 -1.10 30.19
CA GLN A 221 -14.49 -1.65 30.74
C GLN A 221 -15.36 -0.57 31.38
N ASN A 222 -14.76 0.32 32.20
CA ASN A 222 -15.49 1.42 32.81
C ASN A 222 -16.13 2.33 31.75
N SER A 223 -15.43 2.59 30.63
CA SER A 223 -15.99 3.36 29.51
C SER A 223 -17.18 2.65 28.85
N TYR A 224 -17.10 1.34 28.66
CA TYR A 224 -18.21 0.56 28.11
C TYR A 224 -19.42 0.54 29.04
N ASP A 225 -19.19 0.44 30.34
CA ASP A 225 -20.27 0.49 31.35
C ASP A 225 -20.98 1.86 31.38
N GLU A 226 -20.27 2.93 30.94
CA GLU A 226 -20.84 4.26 30.70
C GLU A 226 -21.49 4.42 29.30
N GLY A 227 -21.52 3.38 28.48
CA GLY A 227 -22.08 3.39 27.13
C GLY A 227 -21.19 4.06 26.08
N LYS A 228 -19.90 4.24 26.34
CA LYS A 228 -18.92 4.82 25.40
C LYS A 228 -18.06 3.69 24.83
N ASN A 229 -18.00 3.59 23.50
CA ASN A 229 -17.16 2.64 22.80
C ASN A 229 -15.71 3.13 22.63
N ASP A 230 -14.87 2.33 21.98
CA ASP A 230 -13.43 2.53 21.84
C ASP A 230 -13.06 3.93 21.37
N GLU A 231 -13.69 4.43 20.30
CA GLU A 231 -13.38 5.72 19.69
C GLU A 231 -13.50 6.88 20.69
N PHE A 232 -14.47 6.78 21.64
CA PHE A 232 -14.86 7.85 22.54
C PHE A 232 -14.44 7.64 24.01
N VAL A 233 -13.55 6.69 24.27
CA VAL A 233 -12.98 6.51 25.62
C VAL A 233 -12.31 7.81 26.06
N VAL A 234 -12.86 8.42 27.09
CA VAL A 234 -12.29 9.66 27.68
C VAL A 234 -10.89 9.33 28.20
N PRO A 235 -9.87 10.21 28.00
CA PRO A 235 -8.52 9.93 28.46
C PRO A 235 -8.48 9.48 29.91
N ALA A 236 -8.07 8.22 30.12
CA ALA A 236 -7.96 7.57 31.40
C ALA A 236 -6.49 7.37 31.77
N VAL A 237 -6.19 7.60 33.04
CA VAL A 237 -4.84 7.48 33.63
C VAL A 237 -4.81 6.28 34.54
N VAL A 238 -3.92 5.33 34.22
CA VAL A 238 -3.72 4.16 35.09
C VAL A 238 -2.96 4.58 36.33
N GLN A 239 -3.49 4.22 37.48
CA GLN A 239 -2.94 4.61 38.80
C GLN A 239 -2.49 3.39 39.58
N LYS A 240 -1.37 3.56 40.29
CA LYS A 240 -0.83 2.59 41.25
C LYS A 240 -0.57 3.34 42.53
N ASP A 241 -1.10 2.84 43.63
CA ASP A 241 -1.00 3.49 44.94
C ASP A 241 -1.48 4.97 45.00
N GLY A 242 -2.49 5.28 44.17
CA GLY A 242 -3.10 6.64 44.11
C GLY A 242 -2.33 7.67 43.27
N ALA A 243 -1.27 7.24 42.57
CA ALA A 243 -0.50 8.09 41.64
C ALA A 243 -0.50 7.53 40.22
N PRO A 244 -0.36 8.36 39.17
CA PRO A 244 -0.17 7.88 37.81
C PRO A 244 1.00 6.89 37.72
N VAL A 245 0.83 5.82 36.94
CA VAL A 245 1.91 4.85 36.67
C VAL A 245 3.11 5.56 36.07
N ALA A 246 2.90 6.44 35.12
CA ALA A 246 3.92 7.31 34.55
C ALA A 246 3.30 8.53 33.88
N THR A 247 4.11 9.61 33.80
CA THR A 247 3.85 10.78 32.95
C THR A 247 5.10 11.13 32.17
N ILE A 248 4.93 11.73 31.00
CA ILE A 248 6.05 12.14 30.13
C ILE A 248 6.73 13.36 30.70
N GLN A 249 8.03 13.30 30.94
CA GLN A 249 8.85 14.31 31.57
C GLN A 249 10.02 14.77 30.69
N ASP A 250 10.69 15.86 31.08
CA ASP A 250 11.94 16.24 30.40
C ASP A 250 12.97 15.12 30.40
N ARG A 251 13.67 14.99 29.27
CA ARG A 251 14.69 13.97 28.95
C ARG A 251 14.14 12.59 28.69
N ASP A 252 12.83 12.38 28.75
CA ASP A 252 12.25 11.14 28.31
C ASP A 252 12.36 10.98 26.77
N SER A 253 12.20 9.75 26.33
CA SER A 253 12.05 9.44 24.92
C SER A 253 10.61 9.07 24.61
N VAL A 254 10.16 9.49 23.44
CA VAL A 254 8.81 9.20 22.93
C VAL A 254 8.92 8.56 21.55
N ILE A 255 8.20 7.47 21.33
CA ILE A 255 8.04 6.86 19.99
C ILE A 255 6.55 6.82 19.66
N PHE A 256 6.16 7.53 18.60
CA PHE A 256 4.80 7.47 18.05
C PHE A 256 4.77 6.46 16.91
N PHE A 257 4.11 5.31 17.12
CA PHE A 257 4.18 4.17 16.19
C PHE A 257 3.12 4.16 15.08
N ASN A 258 2.35 5.22 14.90
CA ASN A 258 1.51 5.38 13.72
C ASN A 258 2.38 5.63 12.48
N PHE A 259 2.08 4.94 11.38
CA PHE A 259 2.77 5.16 10.10
C PHE A 259 1.97 6.05 9.14
N ARG A 260 0.67 6.26 9.36
CA ARG A 260 -0.15 7.19 8.58
C ARG A 260 -0.17 8.57 9.22
N PRO A 261 0.20 9.64 8.46
CA PRO A 261 0.49 10.95 9.05
C PRO A 261 -0.72 11.81 9.39
N ASP A 262 -1.85 11.69 8.67
CA ASP A 262 -2.95 12.67 8.70
C ASP A 262 -3.52 12.96 10.10
N ARG A 263 -3.60 11.95 10.97
CA ARG A 263 -4.11 12.05 12.35
C ARG A 263 -3.00 12.04 13.42
N ALA A 264 -1.74 12.05 12.99
CA ALA A 264 -0.60 12.10 13.92
C ALA A 264 -0.03 13.51 14.08
N ARG A 265 -0.34 14.43 13.16
CA ARG A 265 0.26 15.77 13.10
C ARG A 265 -0.04 16.62 14.32
N GLU A 266 -1.29 16.69 14.76
CA GLU A 266 -1.72 17.62 15.81
C GLU A 266 -1.09 17.30 17.16
N ILE A 267 -1.18 16.07 17.63
CA ILE A 267 -0.56 15.68 18.90
C ILE A 267 0.97 15.79 18.83
N THR A 268 1.58 15.50 17.68
CA THR A 268 3.02 15.70 17.48
C THR A 268 3.41 17.18 17.56
N ARG A 269 2.61 18.09 16.97
CA ARG A 269 2.82 19.54 17.14
C ARG A 269 2.73 19.96 18.59
N ALA A 270 1.78 19.43 19.35
CA ALA A 270 1.63 19.73 20.77
C ALA A 270 2.86 19.35 21.59
N PHE A 271 3.60 18.30 21.21
CA PHE A 271 4.85 17.91 21.89
C PHE A 271 6.08 18.66 21.34
N CYS A 272 6.19 18.82 20.01
CA CYS A 272 7.45 19.15 19.35
C CYS A 272 7.59 20.61 18.93
N ALA A 273 6.50 21.34 18.65
CA ALA A 273 6.58 22.71 18.17
C ALA A 273 7.15 23.67 19.24
N ASP A 274 8.10 24.51 18.88
CA ASP A 274 8.65 25.53 19.80
C ASP A 274 7.59 26.57 20.12
N THR A 275 6.87 27.05 19.10
CA THR A 275 5.70 27.93 19.24
C THR A 275 4.44 27.12 18.99
N PHE A 276 3.52 27.11 19.93
CA PHE A 276 2.29 26.35 19.87
C PHE A 276 1.13 27.15 20.47
N ASP A 277 0.05 27.27 19.72
CA ASP A 277 -1.12 28.10 20.06
C ASP A 277 -2.43 27.29 20.20
N GLY A 278 -2.38 25.96 20.07
CA GLY A 278 -3.56 25.11 20.19
C GLY A 278 -4.20 25.11 21.58
N PHE A 279 -3.38 25.03 22.62
CA PHE A 279 -3.78 25.14 24.04
C PHE A 279 -2.58 25.58 24.89
N ALA A 280 -2.85 25.99 26.13
CA ALA A 280 -1.80 26.43 27.04
C ALA A 280 -0.96 25.24 27.53
N ARG A 281 0.32 25.26 27.26
CA ARG A 281 1.31 24.37 27.86
C ARG A 281 2.37 25.19 28.60
N GLU A 282 2.86 24.68 29.71
CA GLU A 282 3.82 25.42 30.57
C GLU A 282 5.14 25.65 29.84
N LYS A 283 5.60 24.63 29.11
CA LYS A 283 6.79 24.66 28.28
C LYS A 283 6.74 23.54 27.24
N ARG A 284 7.58 23.59 26.23
CA ARG A 284 7.92 22.41 25.44
C ARG A 284 8.84 21.51 26.28
N LEU A 285 8.50 20.24 26.40
CA LEU A 285 9.36 19.27 27.05
C LEU A 285 10.60 18.98 26.16
N ASP A 286 11.73 18.79 26.80
CA ASP A 286 12.97 18.38 26.15
C ASP A 286 12.96 16.86 26.00
N LEU A 287 12.58 16.38 24.80
CA LEU A 287 12.35 14.96 24.51
C LEU A 287 13.20 14.53 23.32
N VAL A 288 13.60 13.28 23.32
CA VAL A 288 13.89 12.58 22.05
C VAL A 288 12.55 12.04 21.53
N TYR A 289 12.03 12.69 20.49
CA TYR A 289 10.71 12.37 19.94
C TYR A 289 10.86 11.75 18.55
N VAL A 290 10.44 10.48 18.40
CA VAL A 290 10.54 9.73 17.16
C VAL A 290 9.16 9.46 16.59
N CYS A 291 8.94 9.91 15.35
CA CYS A 291 7.78 9.55 14.54
C CYS A 291 8.12 8.31 13.72
N PHE A 292 7.20 7.37 13.57
CA PHE A 292 7.45 6.23 12.69
C PHE A 292 7.69 6.69 11.24
N THR A 293 6.87 7.60 10.73
CA THR A 293 7.03 8.17 9.40
C THR A 293 7.08 9.69 9.46
N GLU A 294 7.41 10.36 8.36
CA GLU A 294 7.36 11.82 8.27
C GLU A 294 5.90 12.29 8.29
N TYR A 295 5.46 12.84 9.42
CA TYR A 295 4.09 13.33 9.56
C TYR A 295 3.90 14.71 8.94
N ASP A 296 4.90 15.59 9.08
CA ASP A 296 4.91 16.93 8.52
C ASP A 296 6.33 17.51 8.66
N GLU A 297 6.95 17.88 7.56
CA GLU A 297 8.31 18.44 7.53
C GLU A 297 8.45 19.75 8.32
N THR A 298 7.35 20.48 8.50
CA THR A 298 7.34 21.75 9.24
C THR A 298 7.36 21.60 10.76
N ILE A 299 7.20 20.37 11.28
CA ILE A 299 7.26 20.11 12.72
C ILE A 299 8.72 19.97 13.13
N PRO A 300 9.25 20.85 14.00
CA PRO A 300 10.63 20.76 14.49
C PRO A 300 10.78 19.69 15.59
N ASN A 301 12.02 19.51 16.07
CA ASN A 301 12.34 18.73 17.29
C ASN A 301 11.83 17.28 17.28
N LYS A 302 11.82 16.65 16.10
CA LYS A 302 11.46 15.25 15.92
C LYS A 302 12.48 14.52 15.06
N GLU A 303 12.52 13.22 15.21
CA GLU A 303 13.22 12.29 14.33
C GLU A 303 12.22 11.39 13.60
N VAL A 304 12.63 10.78 12.52
CA VAL A 304 11.79 9.89 11.71
C VAL A 304 12.49 8.53 11.60
N ALA A 305 11.78 7.48 11.99
CA ALA A 305 12.31 6.12 11.95
C ALA A 305 12.29 5.54 10.52
N PHE A 306 11.21 5.70 9.80
CA PHE A 306 11.01 5.15 8.47
C PHE A 306 10.78 6.28 7.46
N HIS A 307 11.85 6.75 6.86
CA HIS A 307 11.78 7.77 5.81
C HIS A 307 11.06 7.23 4.57
N LYS A 308 10.36 8.13 3.86
CA LYS A 308 9.75 7.81 2.58
C LYS A 308 10.84 7.34 1.61
N VAL A 309 10.69 6.15 1.06
CA VAL A 309 11.59 5.64 0.04
C VAL A 309 11.23 6.32 -1.28
N SER A 310 12.17 7.09 -1.83
CA SER A 310 12.03 7.63 -3.18
C SER A 310 12.17 6.51 -4.20
N ILE A 311 11.21 6.38 -5.10
CA ILE A 311 11.26 5.41 -6.19
C ILE A 311 11.97 6.09 -7.36
N THR A 312 13.23 5.76 -7.52
CA THR A 312 14.10 6.27 -8.61
C THR A 312 14.43 5.16 -9.59
N ASN A 313 14.90 5.53 -10.78
CA ASN A 313 15.17 4.60 -11.87
C ASN A 313 13.96 3.71 -12.17
N THR A 314 12.77 4.34 -12.28
CA THR A 314 11.58 3.68 -12.82
C THR A 314 11.80 3.34 -14.30
N PHE A 315 10.96 2.47 -14.84
CA PHE A 315 11.07 2.08 -16.25
C PHE A 315 10.98 3.30 -17.19
N GLY A 316 10.12 4.29 -16.87
CA GLY A 316 10.00 5.53 -17.63
C GLY A 316 11.29 6.37 -17.61
N GLU A 317 11.89 6.54 -16.42
CA GLU A 317 13.18 7.23 -16.26
C GLU A 317 14.32 6.49 -16.96
N PHE A 318 14.33 5.15 -16.86
CA PHE A 318 15.31 4.31 -17.54
C PHE A 318 15.24 4.48 -19.07
N LEU A 319 14.04 4.51 -19.65
CA LEU A 319 13.85 4.74 -21.08
C LEU A 319 14.36 6.13 -21.49
N ALA A 320 14.03 7.17 -20.73
CA ALA A 320 14.50 8.53 -20.96
C ALA A 320 16.04 8.63 -20.89
N ALA A 321 16.65 8.01 -19.87
CA ALA A 321 18.12 7.98 -19.72
C ALA A 321 18.83 7.25 -20.88
N ASN A 322 18.15 6.33 -21.55
CA ASN A 322 18.62 5.65 -22.76
C ASN A 322 18.18 6.32 -24.07
N HIS A 323 17.60 7.53 -24.02
CA HIS A 323 17.10 8.29 -25.16
C HIS A 323 16.05 7.52 -26.00
N LEU A 324 15.26 6.68 -25.35
CA LEU A 324 14.20 5.90 -25.97
C LEU A 324 12.86 6.64 -25.85
N THR A 325 12.06 6.56 -26.89
CA THR A 325 10.73 7.20 -26.93
C THR A 325 9.67 6.22 -26.45
N GLN A 326 8.70 6.74 -25.70
CA GLN A 326 7.65 5.93 -25.10
C GLN A 326 6.27 6.56 -25.25
N ALA A 327 5.22 5.74 -25.35
CA ALA A 327 3.84 6.17 -25.31
C ALA A 327 3.10 5.52 -24.14
N ARG A 328 2.23 6.29 -23.48
CA ARG A 328 1.31 5.83 -22.43
C ARG A 328 -0.11 6.01 -22.92
N ILE A 329 -0.87 4.93 -23.01
CA ILE A 329 -2.20 4.92 -23.63
C ILE A 329 -3.20 4.32 -22.64
N ALA A 330 -4.24 5.05 -22.32
CA ALA A 330 -5.37 4.55 -21.52
C ALA A 330 -6.59 5.45 -21.69
N GLU A 331 -7.75 4.93 -21.31
CA GLU A 331 -8.92 5.77 -21.10
C GLU A 331 -8.90 6.43 -19.70
N THR A 332 -9.78 7.43 -19.47
CA THR A 332 -9.75 8.31 -18.29
C THR A 332 -9.60 7.56 -16.97
N GLU A 333 -10.32 6.44 -16.76
CA GLU A 333 -10.31 5.68 -15.51
C GLU A 333 -8.94 5.08 -15.15
N LYS A 334 -8.12 4.79 -16.16
CA LYS A 334 -6.82 4.15 -15.97
C LYS A 334 -5.64 5.01 -16.45
N TYR A 335 -5.90 6.27 -16.79
CA TYR A 335 -4.84 7.17 -17.25
C TYR A 335 -3.77 7.44 -16.20
N ALA A 336 -4.16 7.72 -14.96
CA ALA A 336 -3.23 7.94 -13.86
C ALA A 336 -2.38 6.68 -13.55
N HIS A 337 -2.93 5.49 -13.81
CA HIS A 337 -2.23 4.23 -13.56
C HIS A 337 -1.05 4.03 -14.51
N VAL A 338 -1.22 4.26 -15.80
CA VAL A 338 -0.13 4.17 -16.79
C VAL A 338 0.82 5.38 -16.81
N THR A 339 0.51 6.44 -16.06
CA THR A 339 1.32 7.67 -15.96
C THR A 339 1.88 7.85 -14.55
N PHE A 340 1.14 8.51 -13.66
CA PHE A 340 1.56 8.85 -12.30
C PHE A 340 2.05 7.64 -11.49
N PHE A 341 1.24 6.58 -11.37
CA PHE A 341 1.62 5.41 -10.58
C PHE A 341 2.75 4.62 -11.22
N PHE A 342 2.71 4.41 -12.53
CA PHE A 342 3.76 3.72 -13.27
C PHE A 342 5.11 4.48 -13.21
N ASN A 343 5.07 5.81 -13.09
CA ASN A 343 6.25 6.66 -12.92
C ASN A 343 6.67 6.85 -11.45
N GLY A 344 6.25 5.95 -10.55
CA GLY A 344 6.69 6.00 -9.15
C GLY A 344 6.08 7.13 -8.33
N GLY A 345 4.92 7.67 -8.71
CA GLY A 345 4.23 8.78 -8.06
C GLY A 345 4.72 10.16 -8.53
N VAL A 346 5.30 10.24 -9.72
CA VAL A 346 5.72 11.49 -10.36
C VAL A 346 4.75 11.86 -11.47
N GLU A 347 4.15 13.06 -11.38
CA GLU A 347 3.18 13.53 -12.38
C GLU A 347 3.83 14.00 -13.68
N GLU A 348 5.01 14.61 -13.60
CA GLU A 348 5.73 15.13 -14.76
C GLU A 348 6.12 14.00 -15.74
N PRO A 349 5.84 14.15 -17.05
CA PRO A 349 6.28 13.18 -18.04
C PRO A 349 7.80 13.07 -18.10
N ASN A 350 8.30 11.86 -18.33
CA ASN A 350 9.72 11.66 -18.61
C ASN A 350 10.09 12.22 -20.00
N GLU A 351 11.36 12.50 -20.23
CA GLU A 351 11.84 12.88 -21.56
C GLU A 351 11.49 11.79 -22.59
N GLY A 352 10.89 12.18 -23.70
CA GLY A 352 10.45 11.22 -24.74
C GLY A 352 9.15 10.47 -24.42
N GLU A 353 8.41 10.84 -23.35
CA GLU A 353 7.13 10.25 -22.97
C GLU A 353 5.95 11.04 -23.56
N ASP A 354 5.23 10.43 -24.48
CA ASP A 354 3.94 10.94 -24.95
C ASP A 354 2.79 10.27 -24.20
N ARG A 355 1.77 11.04 -23.86
CA ARG A 355 0.57 10.59 -23.15
C ARG A 355 -0.66 10.71 -24.04
N ILE A 356 -1.33 9.61 -24.30
CA ILE A 356 -2.50 9.50 -25.18
C ILE A 356 -3.71 9.11 -24.31
N LEU A 357 -4.50 10.12 -23.96
CA LEU A 357 -5.72 9.94 -23.17
C LEU A 357 -6.92 9.81 -24.07
N VAL A 358 -7.68 8.73 -23.92
CA VAL A 358 -9.02 8.55 -24.47
C VAL A 358 -10.05 8.80 -23.38
N LYS A 359 -11.12 9.52 -23.68
CA LYS A 359 -12.15 9.80 -22.68
C LYS A 359 -13.02 8.59 -22.43
N SER A 360 -13.20 8.22 -21.18
CA SER A 360 -14.18 7.21 -20.79
C SER A 360 -15.62 7.67 -21.07
N PRO A 361 -16.55 6.77 -21.37
CA PRO A 361 -17.92 7.13 -21.66
C PRO A 361 -18.62 7.71 -20.42
N LYS A 362 -19.48 8.70 -20.64
CA LYS A 362 -20.24 9.38 -19.58
C LYS A 362 -21.51 8.60 -19.28
N VAL A 363 -21.40 7.49 -18.60
CA VAL A 363 -22.50 6.65 -18.12
C VAL A 363 -22.49 6.61 -16.58
N ALA A 364 -23.62 6.24 -15.98
CA ALA A 364 -23.72 6.17 -14.51
C ALA A 364 -22.89 5.02 -13.96
N THR A 365 -22.94 3.87 -14.62
CA THR A 365 -22.16 2.66 -14.33
C THR A 365 -21.75 2.00 -15.64
N TYR A 366 -20.62 1.29 -15.67
CA TYR A 366 -20.05 0.78 -16.92
C TYR A 366 -20.72 -0.51 -17.43
N ASP A 367 -21.60 -1.14 -16.67
CA ASP A 367 -22.50 -2.19 -17.18
C ASP A 367 -23.46 -1.68 -18.27
N LEU A 368 -23.73 -0.37 -18.31
CA LEU A 368 -24.54 0.26 -19.34
C LEU A 368 -23.78 0.43 -20.68
N LYS A 369 -22.46 0.32 -20.66
CA LYS A 369 -21.58 0.38 -21.83
C LYS A 369 -20.30 -0.43 -21.58
N PRO A 370 -20.39 -1.78 -21.62
CA PRO A 370 -19.28 -2.67 -21.25
C PRO A 370 -18.02 -2.52 -22.10
N GLU A 371 -18.17 -2.18 -23.39
CA GLU A 371 -17.03 -1.91 -24.27
C GLU A 371 -16.27 -0.64 -23.86
N MET A 372 -16.86 0.23 -23.00
CA MET A 372 -16.29 1.50 -22.58
C MET A 372 -15.70 2.28 -23.77
N SER A 373 -14.40 2.59 -23.72
CA SER A 373 -13.68 3.20 -24.85
C SER A 373 -12.60 2.27 -25.45
N ALA A 374 -12.70 0.96 -25.22
CA ALA A 374 -11.67 -0.01 -25.63
C ALA A 374 -11.34 0.07 -27.12
N TYR A 375 -12.33 0.22 -28.00
CA TYR A 375 -12.09 0.26 -29.44
C TYR A 375 -11.31 1.53 -29.84
N GLU A 376 -11.62 2.70 -29.26
CA GLU A 376 -10.87 3.93 -29.53
C GLU A 376 -9.44 3.85 -28.96
N VAL A 377 -9.27 3.26 -27.77
CA VAL A 377 -7.94 2.96 -27.19
C VAL A 377 -7.16 2.03 -28.10
N CYS A 378 -7.80 0.99 -28.63
CA CYS A 378 -7.21 0.04 -29.58
C CYS A 378 -6.77 0.72 -30.89
N ASP A 379 -7.58 1.64 -31.44
CA ASP A 379 -7.23 2.40 -32.64
C ASP A 379 -5.99 3.26 -32.38
N LYS A 380 -5.92 3.95 -31.25
CA LYS A 380 -4.74 4.73 -30.85
C LYS A 380 -3.50 3.86 -30.63
N LEU A 381 -3.68 2.68 -30.05
CA LEU A 381 -2.61 1.71 -29.86
C LEU A 381 -2.05 1.24 -31.21
N THR A 382 -2.91 0.76 -32.10
CA THR A 382 -2.51 0.21 -33.41
C THR A 382 -1.90 1.29 -34.33
N GLU A 383 -2.43 2.55 -34.28
CA GLU A 383 -1.83 3.71 -34.90
C GLU A 383 -0.41 3.97 -34.36
N SER A 384 -0.25 3.96 -33.04
CA SER A 384 1.05 4.18 -32.39
C SER A 384 2.07 3.10 -32.74
N ILE A 385 1.65 1.81 -32.77
CA ILE A 385 2.51 0.68 -33.17
C ILE A 385 3.00 0.86 -34.61
N ARG A 386 2.10 1.18 -35.56
CA ARG A 386 2.43 1.32 -36.99
C ARG A 386 3.20 2.59 -37.31
N SER A 387 3.13 3.61 -36.44
CA SER A 387 3.80 4.91 -36.65
C SER A 387 5.32 4.81 -36.74
N GLY A 388 5.94 3.80 -36.13
CA GLY A 388 7.38 3.68 -35.99
C GLY A 388 8.03 4.79 -35.15
N LYS A 389 7.23 5.56 -34.37
CA LYS A 389 7.67 6.65 -33.53
C LYS A 389 8.26 6.15 -32.20
N TYR A 390 7.64 5.16 -31.60
CA TYR A 390 7.94 4.74 -30.23
C TYR A 390 8.80 3.48 -30.18
N ASP A 391 9.72 3.46 -29.23
CA ASP A 391 10.50 2.27 -28.86
C ASP A 391 9.71 1.39 -27.89
N VAL A 392 8.93 2.02 -27.00
CA VAL A 392 8.07 1.33 -26.02
C VAL A 392 6.67 1.93 -26.02
N ILE A 393 5.67 1.07 -25.90
CA ILE A 393 4.26 1.48 -25.74
C ILE A 393 3.68 0.74 -24.53
N ILE A 394 3.12 1.49 -23.60
CA ILE A 394 2.44 0.96 -22.41
C ILE A 394 0.97 1.33 -22.52
N ILE A 395 0.12 0.31 -22.48
CA ILE A 395 -1.33 0.45 -22.68
C ILE A 395 -2.09 -0.29 -21.59
N ASN A 396 -3.20 0.28 -21.14
CA ASN A 396 -4.15 -0.35 -20.23
C ASN A 396 -5.55 -0.37 -20.85
N PHE A 397 -6.18 -1.56 -20.84
CA PHE A 397 -7.60 -1.74 -21.10
C PHE A 397 -8.35 -1.87 -19.78
N ALA A 398 -9.20 -0.89 -19.48
CA ALA A 398 -9.89 -0.74 -18.19
C ALA A 398 -11.07 -1.70 -17.98
N ASN A 399 -11.58 -2.30 -19.03
CA ASN A 399 -12.89 -2.90 -19.07
C ASN A 399 -13.12 -4.03 -18.06
N PRO A 400 -12.24 -5.06 -17.93
CA PRO A 400 -12.51 -6.18 -17.03
C PRO A 400 -12.66 -5.73 -15.58
N ASP A 401 -11.86 -4.74 -15.16
CA ASP A 401 -11.92 -4.18 -13.80
C ASP A 401 -13.16 -3.30 -13.60
N MET A 402 -13.31 -2.28 -14.43
CA MET A 402 -14.35 -1.26 -14.24
C MET A 402 -15.76 -1.83 -14.37
N VAL A 403 -15.97 -2.78 -15.29
CA VAL A 403 -17.26 -3.46 -15.44
C VAL A 403 -17.42 -4.55 -14.37
N GLY A 404 -16.35 -5.25 -14.00
CA GLY A 404 -16.32 -6.23 -12.92
C GLY A 404 -16.82 -5.65 -11.60
N HIS A 405 -16.44 -4.42 -11.27
CA HIS A 405 -16.91 -3.71 -10.08
C HIS A 405 -18.44 -3.52 -10.01
N THR A 406 -19.15 -3.63 -11.13
CA THR A 406 -20.61 -3.56 -11.13
C THR A 406 -21.29 -4.84 -10.62
N GLY A 407 -20.57 -5.97 -10.63
CA GLY A 407 -21.10 -7.29 -10.30
C GLY A 407 -22.12 -7.83 -11.31
N ILE A 408 -22.23 -7.19 -12.48
CA ILE A 408 -23.16 -7.60 -13.55
C ILE A 408 -22.43 -8.53 -14.52
N GLU A 409 -22.58 -9.84 -14.33
CA GLU A 409 -21.85 -10.89 -15.05
C GLU A 409 -21.94 -10.78 -16.58
N ASN A 410 -23.15 -10.63 -17.13
CA ASN A 410 -23.34 -10.48 -18.57
C ASN A 410 -22.63 -9.25 -19.15
N ALA A 411 -22.54 -8.16 -18.39
CA ALA A 411 -21.80 -6.97 -18.81
C ALA A 411 -20.29 -7.22 -18.76
N ALA A 412 -19.81 -7.88 -17.71
CA ALA A 412 -18.41 -8.24 -17.58
C ALA A 412 -17.94 -9.18 -18.69
N ILE A 413 -18.78 -10.16 -19.09
CA ILE A 413 -18.53 -11.03 -20.26
C ILE A 413 -18.36 -10.19 -21.53
N GLN A 414 -19.27 -9.25 -21.80
CA GLN A 414 -19.17 -8.38 -22.97
C GLN A 414 -17.92 -7.48 -22.93
N ALA A 415 -17.53 -7.01 -21.73
CA ALA A 415 -16.32 -6.24 -21.53
C ALA A 415 -15.06 -7.04 -21.88
N VAL A 416 -14.99 -8.29 -21.42
CA VAL A 416 -13.88 -9.21 -21.71
C VAL A 416 -13.83 -9.55 -23.21
N GLU A 417 -14.98 -9.82 -23.85
CA GLU A 417 -15.05 -10.09 -25.29
C GLU A 417 -14.57 -8.89 -26.13
N ALA A 418 -14.96 -7.66 -25.77
CA ALA A 418 -14.48 -6.45 -26.44
C ALA A 418 -12.96 -6.27 -26.32
N VAL A 419 -12.40 -6.60 -25.16
CA VAL A 419 -10.95 -6.56 -24.94
C VAL A 419 -10.24 -7.64 -25.76
N ASP A 420 -10.79 -8.86 -25.85
CA ASP A 420 -10.21 -9.95 -26.67
C ASP A 420 -10.09 -9.54 -28.16
N GLU A 421 -11.11 -8.89 -28.72
CA GLU A 421 -11.05 -8.35 -30.07
C GLU A 421 -9.92 -7.29 -30.22
N CYS A 422 -9.78 -6.40 -29.23
CA CYS A 422 -8.73 -5.38 -29.23
C CYS A 422 -7.33 -5.99 -29.13
N VAL A 423 -7.15 -7.03 -28.29
CA VAL A 423 -5.90 -7.78 -28.18
C VAL A 423 -5.52 -8.37 -29.55
N GLY A 424 -6.48 -8.96 -30.27
CA GLY A 424 -6.25 -9.52 -31.61
C GLY A 424 -5.71 -8.49 -32.59
N LYS A 425 -6.36 -7.32 -32.68
CA LYS A 425 -5.93 -6.22 -33.56
C LYS A 425 -4.53 -5.70 -33.20
N ALA A 426 -4.23 -5.60 -31.91
CA ALA A 426 -2.92 -5.15 -31.44
C ALA A 426 -1.81 -6.17 -31.75
N VAL A 427 -2.07 -7.46 -31.55
CA VAL A 427 -1.13 -8.55 -31.89
C VAL A 427 -0.81 -8.56 -33.38
N GLU A 428 -1.82 -8.37 -34.24
CA GLU A 428 -1.61 -8.25 -35.68
C GLU A 428 -0.72 -7.05 -36.03
N ALA A 429 -1.02 -5.88 -35.45
CA ALA A 429 -0.24 -4.66 -35.66
C ALA A 429 1.23 -4.84 -35.23
N VAL A 430 1.48 -5.49 -34.08
CA VAL A 430 2.84 -5.80 -33.59
C VAL A 430 3.57 -6.71 -34.57
N LYS A 431 2.91 -7.77 -35.09
CA LYS A 431 3.51 -8.69 -36.06
C LYS A 431 3.83 -7.99 -37.37
N GLU A 432 2.95 -7.12 -37.89
CA GLU A 432 3.16 -6.34 -39.11
C GLU A 432 4.44 -5.53 -39.11
N VAL A 433 4.78 -4.93 -37.94
CA VAL A 433 6.00 -4.12 -37.79
C VAL A 433 7.20 -4.90 -37.24
N ASN A 434 7.03 -6.21 -37.04
CA ASN A 434 8.03 -7.10 -36.43
C ASN A 434 8.43 -6.60 -35.01
N GLY A 435 7.46 -6.06 -34.29
CA GLY A 435 7.58 -5.66 -32.86
C GLY A 435 7.47 -6.87 -31.93
N GLN A 436 7.50 -6.62 -30.64
CA GLN A 436 7.35 -7.63 -29.59
C GLN A 436 6.39 -7.13 -28.52
N MET A 437 5.72 -8.05 -27.80
CA MET A 437 4.70 -7.68 -26.82
C MET A 437 4.75 -8.58 -25.61
N PHE A 438 4.51 -7.97 -24.43
CA PHE A 438 4.23 -8.66 -23.18
C PHE A 438 2.82 -8.29 -22.73
N ILE A 439 1.96 -9.30 -22.52
CA ILE A 439 0.58 -9.10 -22.03
C ILE A 439 0.53 -9.55 -20.58
N CYS A 440 -0.09 -8.73 -19.72
CA CYS A 440 -0.32 -9.02 -18.31
C CYS A 440 -1.65 -8.44 -17.83
N ALA A 441 -2.00 -8.71 -16.59
CA ALA A 441 -2.95 -7.92 -15.82
C ALA A 441 -2.27 -7.43 -14.53
N ASP A 442 -2.86 -6.45 -13.88
CA ASP A 442 -2.33 -5.83 -12.66
C ASP A 442 -2.93 -6.40 -11.37
N HIS A 443 -4.10 -6.99 -11.45
CA HIS A 443 -4.81 -7.77 -10.43
C HIS A 443 -5.98 -8.53 -11.05
N GLY A 444 -6.67 -9.36 -10.26
CA GLY A 444 -7.91 -10.01 -10.66
C GLY A 444 -9.15 -9.24 -10.23
N ASN A 445 -10.24 -9.37 -10.98
CA ASN A 445 -11.58 -8.87 -10.70
C ASN A 445 -12.65 -9.67 -11.47
N ALA A 446 -12.63 -9.61 -12.82
CA ALA A 446 -13.68 -10.15 -13.68
C ALA A 446 -13.77 -11.70 -13.66
N GLU A 447 -12.77 -12.38 -13.19
CA GLU A 447 -12.73 -13.85 -13.07
C GLU A 447 -13.47 -14.38 -11.84
N GLN A 448 -13.99 -13.47 -10.98
CA GLN A 448 -14.78 -13.85 -9.82
C GLN A 448 -15.79 -12.76 -9.45
N LEU A 449 -17.04 -12.90 -9.87
CA LEU A 449 -18.14 -11.97 -9.61
C LEU A 449 -19.15 -12.50 -8.59
N VAL A 450 -18.85 -13.65 -7.99
CA VAL A 450 -19.67 -14.31 -6.96
C VAL A 450 -18.80 -14.66 -5.77
N ASP A 451 -19.27 -14.36 -4.58
CA ASP A 451 -18.73 -14.87 -3.34
C ASP A 451 -19.13 -16.34 -3.19
N TYR A 452 -18.17 -17.24 -3.24
CA TYR A 452 -18.40 -18.68 -3.24
C TYR A 452 -18.91 -19.25 -1.90
N GLU A 453 -18.82 -18.50 -0.80
CA GLU A 453 -19.34 -18.92 0.49
C GLU A 453 -20.80 -18.49 0.68
N THR A 454 -21.15 -17.29 0.24
CA THR A 454 -22.46 -16.69 0.48
C THR A 454 -23.37 -16.71 -0.75
N GLY A 455 -22.82 -16.89 -1.95
CA GLY A 455 -23.54 -16.76 -3.23
C GLY A 455 -23.95 -15.32 -3.58
N ALA A 456 -23.45 -14.33 -2.82
CA ALA A 456 -23.73 -12.92 -3.07
C ALA A 456 -22.85 -12.38 -4.22
N PRO A 457 -23.25 -11.28 -4.90
CA PRO A 457 -22.38 -10.60 -5.84
C PRO A 457 -21.06 -10.20 -5.18
N PHE A 458 -19.94 -10.48 -5.86
CA PHE A 458 -18.59 -10.10 -5.44
C PHE A 458 -18.07 -9.03 -6.39
N THR A 459 -17.79 -7.84 -5.88
CA THR A 459 -17.42 -6.66 -6.66
C THR A 459 -16.04 -6.12 -6.30
N ALA A 460 -15.32 -6.81 -5.42
CA ALA A 460 -13.96 -6.46 -5.01
C ALA A 460 -12.92 -7.14 -5.92
N HIS A 461 -11.68 -6.69 -5.83
CA HIS A 461 -10.56 -7.39 -6.44
C HIS A 461 -10.34 -8.76 -5.80
N THR A 462 -9.59 -9.63 -6.46
CA THR A 462 -9.28 -10.97 -6.01
C THR A 462 -7.80 -11.12 -5.67
N THR A 463 -7.46 -12.24 -5.04
CA THR A 463 -6.07 -12.68 -4.86
C THR A 463 -5.62 -13.69 -5.92
N ASN A 464 -6.44 -13.93 -6.93
CA ASN A 464 -6.13 -14.87 -8.00
C ASN A 464 -4.92 -14.40 -8.83
N PRO A 465 -4.17 -15.34 -9.43
CA PRO A 465 -3.07 -15.00 -10.31
C PRO A 465 -3.56 -14.31 -11.60
N VAL A 466 -2.63 -13.69 -12.31
CA VAL A 466 -2.87 -12.98 -13.56
C VAL A 466 -2.07 -13.60 -14.71
N PRO A 467 -2.49 -13.43 -15.98
CA PRO A 467 -1.75 -13.97 -17.11
C PRO A 467 -0.46 -13.17 -17.37
N PHE A 468 0.63 -13.88 -17.68
CA PHE A 468 1.86 -13.34 -18.25
C PHE A 468 2.12 -14.06 -19.58
N ILE A 469 2.06 -13.33 -20.70
CA ILE A 469 2.15 -13.91 -22.06
C ILE A 469 3.21 -13.14 -22.87
N LEU A 470 4.15 -13.88 -23.46
CA LEU A 470 5.19 -13.34 -24.34
C LEU A 470 4.79 -13.56 -25.81
N VAL A 471 4.59 -12.47 -26.56
CA VAL A 471 4.07 -12.49 -27.92
C VAL A 471 5.09 -11.96 -28.91
N ASN A 472 5.30 -12.72 -29.99
CA ASN A 472 6.18 -12.37 -31.12
C ASN A 472 7.62 -12.04 -30.67
N TYR A 473 8.18 -12.89 -29.84
CA TYR A 473 9.56 -12.84 -29.36
C TYR A 473 10.37 -14.02 -29.89
N ASP A 474 11.66 -14.08 -29.58
CA ASP A 474 12.55 -15.17 -30.01
C ASP A 474 12.06 -16.52 -29.47
N GLU A 475 11.87 -17.48 -30.39
CA GLU A 475 11.34 -18.83 -30.08
C GLU A 475 12.25 -19.66 -29.15
N ASN A 476 13.52 -19.28 -29.02
CA ASN A 476 14.44 -19.89 -28.07
C ASN A 476 14.18 -19.53 -26.60
N TYR A 477 13.23 -18.64 -26.34
CA TYR A 477 12.88 -18.21 -24.99
C TYR A 477 11.49 -18.70 -24.57
N THR A 478 11.34 -18.88 -23.27
CA THR A 478 10.07 -19.09 -22.59
C THR A 478 10.03 -18.23 -21.33
N LEU A 479 8.95 -18.32 -20.55
CA LEU A 479 8.80 -17.62 -19.29
C LEU A 479 9.01 -18.56 -18.11
N ARG A 480 9.70 -18.11 -17.06
CA ARG A 480 9.78 -18.82 -15.77
C ARG A 480 8.50 -18.65 -14.97
N GLU A 481 8.14 -19.67 -14.22
CA GLU A 481 7.08 -19.62 -13.23
C GLU A 481 7.48 -18.81 -11.97
N GLY A 482 6.49 -18.50 -11.14
CA GLY A 482 6.68 -17.85 -9.85
C GLY A 482 7.06 -16.37 -9.94
N GLY A 483 6.76 -15.72 -11.06
CA GLY A 483 6.98 -14.30 -11.26
C GLY A 483 5.90 -13.41 -10.66
N CYS A 484 6.21 -12.13 -10.48
CA CYS A 484 5.29 -11.11 -10.00
C CYS A 484 5.36 -9.83 -10.85
N LEU A 485 4.51 -8.85 -10.55
CA LEU A 485 4.45 -7.60 -11.32
C LEU A 485 5.77 -6.81 -11.33
N ALA A 486 6.57 -6.93 -10.29
CA ALA A 486 7.90 -6.29 -10.20
C ALA A 486 8.92 -6.85 -11.22
N ASP A 487 8.65 -8.01 -11.79
CA ASP A 487 9.52 -8.67 -12.77
C ASP A 487 9.28 -8.19 -14.21
N ILE A 488 8.20 -7.43 -14.44
CA ILE A 488 7.79 -7.01 -15.79
C ILE A 488 8.78 -6.02 -16.41
N ALA A 489 9.12 -4.91 -15.72
CA ALA A 489 10.11 -3.96 -16.28
C ALA A 489 11.47 -4.61 -16.55
N PRO A 490 12.05 -5.44 -15.65
CA PRO A 490 13.23 -6.24 -15.95
C PRO A 490 13.10 -7.10 -17.20
N THR A 491 11.93 -7.73 -17.40
CA THR A 491 11.65 -8.54 -18.59
C THR A 491 11.64 -7.71 -19.87
N LEU A 492 10.96 -6.55 -19.84
CA LEU A 492 10.91 -5.64 -21.00
C LEU A 492 12.31 -5.10 -21.35
N ILE A 493 13.12 -4.78 -20.35
CA ILE A 493 14.50 -4.31 -20.52
C ILE A 493 15.35 -5.39 -21.22
N GLU A 494 15.24 -6.65 -20.77
CA GLU A 494 15.94 -7.77 -21.41
C GLU A 494 15.42 -8.03 -22.82
N MET A 495 14.08 -7.96 -23.06
CA MET A 495 13.51 -8.06 -24.41
C MET A 495 14.10 -7.03 -25.39
N MET A 496 14.47 -5.86 -24.91
CA MET A 496 15.13 -4.80 -25.69
C MET A 496 16.63 -4.97 -25.81
N GLY A 497 17.23 -5.98 -25.18
CA GLY A 497 18.66 -6.23 -25.15
C GLY A 497 19.46 -5.20 -24.34
N LEU A 498 18.83 -4.58 -23.35
CA LEU A 498 19.43 -3.56 -22.49
C LEU A 498 19.78 -4.13 -21.11
N GLN A 499 20.62 -3.41 -20.37
CA GLN A 499 21.05 -3.80 -19.02
C GLN A 499 20.12 -3.19 -17.97
N GLN A 500 19.59 -4.02 -17.09
CA GLN A 500 18.74 -3.62 -15.97
C GLN A 500 19.52 -2.73 -14.97
N PRO A 501 18.92 -1.61 -14.48
CA PRO A 501 19.54 -0.79 -13.45
C PRO A 501 19.52 -1.49 -12.08
N ALA A 502 20.49 -1.16 -11.23
CA ALA A 502 20.69 -1.83 -9.94
C ALA A 502 19.50 -1.63 -8.95
N GLU A 503 18.78 -0.54 -9.09
CA GLU A 503 17.61 -0.21 -8.26
C GLU A 503 16.42 -1.13 -8.55
N MET A 504 16.32 -1.69 -9.74
CA MET A 504 15.32 -2.70 -10.06
C MET A 504 15.77 -4.05 -9.51
N THR A 505 15.09 -4.53 -8.47
CA THR A 505 15.39 -5.81 -7.82
C THR A 505 14.56 -6.98 -8.36
N GLY A 506 13.56 -6.71 -9.19
CA GLY A 506 12.83 -7.71 -9.95
C GLY A 506 13.76 -8.50 -10.87
N LYS A 507 13.34 -9.66 -11.29
CA LYS A 507 14.14 -10.57 -12.13
C LYS A 507 13.40 -10.83 -13.43
N SER A 508 14.07 -10.72 -14.54
CA SER A 508 13.46 -11.08 -15.83
C SER A 508 12.79 -12.45 -15.80
N LEU A 509 11.65 -12.53 -16.45
CA LEU A 509 10.89 -13.77 -16.62
C LEU A 509 11.41 -14.63 -17.79
N LEU A 510 12.27 -14.05 -18.64
CA LEU A 510 12.82 -14.77 -19.79
C LEU A 510 13.79 -15.86 -19.35
N VAL A 511 13.62 -17.05 -19.90
CA VAL A 511 14.55 -18.18 -19.74
C VAL A 511 14.76 -18.86 -21.10
N SER A 512 16.01 -19.22 -21.40
CA SER A 512 16.32 -20.00 -22.58
C SER A 512 15.69 -21.40 -22.48
N ARG A 513 15.13 -21.88 -23.59
CA ARG A 513 14.58 -23.25 -23.71
C ARG A 513 15.69 -24.28 -23.75
#